data_945783ab0dbefbc90c1d7ba767fa1657
#
_entry.id   945783ab0dbefbc90c1d7ba767fa1657
#
_cell.length_a   1.000
_cell.length_b   1.000
_cell.length_c   1.000
_cell.angle_alpha   90.00
_cell.angle_beta   90.00
_cell.angle_gamma   90.00
#
_symmetry.space_group_name_H-M   'P 1'
#
loop_
_entity.id
_entity.type
_entity.pdbx_description
1 polymer ?
#
loop_
_entity_poly.entity_id
_entity_poly.type
_entity_poly.pdbx_seq_one_letter_code
_entity_poly.pdbx_strand_id
1 'polypeptide(L)'
;MKRLRCICILLFLFSLAYAQQAKYVFYFIGDGMGVNQVNGTEMYLAEQEGRIGVKPLLFTAFPITGFATTFSASNSVTDSSAAGTALATGKKTYNGAISMDNERNVLQTVAEQAKRSGRKVGIATSVSVDHATPAVFYAHQPDRNMYYEIALDLPKAGFDFYAGSGFLKPATFANGKEAPTVFPVFEEAGYAIARGLDDFKIKAAQAGKMILIQKDGASPSSLPYAIDRKEGELVNGYKHLLCDRKEVVSASDQRHTQRIQNRKFGTACPGRSEP
;
A
#
# COMPACT_ATOMS: atom_id res chain seq x y z
N MET A 1 38.60 -14.68 38.45
CA MET A 1 37.63 -13.57 38.59
C MET A 1 37.58 -12.63 37.39
N LYS A 2 38.68 -12.17 36.76
CA LYS A 2 38.65 -11.29 35.57
C LYS A 2 37.96 -11.94 34.34
N ARG A 3 38.25 -13.21 34.04
CA ARG A 3 37.64 -13.95 32.92
C ARG A 3 36.11 -14.12 33.07
N LEU A 4 35.65 -14.38 34.30
CA LEU A 4 34.21 -14.51 34.58
C LEU A 4 33.46 -13.18 34.39
N ARG A 5 34.07 -12.05 34.81
CA ARG A 5 33.51 -10.71 34.56
C ARG A 5 33.40 -10.37 33.07
N CYS A 6 34.42 -10.73 32.27
CA CYS A 6 34.35 -10.53 30.80
C CYS A 6 33.23 -11.35 30.15
N ILE A 7 33.03 -12.60 30.60
CA ILE A 7 31.95 -13.44 30.08
C ILE A 7 30.57 -12.87 30.44
N CYS A 8 30.39 -12.40 31.66
CA CYS A 8 29.13 -11.76 32.08
C CYS A 8 28.84 -10.47 31.32
N ILE A 9 29.88 -9.65 31.06
CA ILE A 9 29.72 -8.43 30.22
C ILE A 9 29.38 -8.78 28.77
N LEU A 10 30.01 -9.80 28.20
CA LEU A 10 29.67 -10.28 26.84
C LEU A 10 28.23 -10.80 26.77
N LEU A 11 27.78 -11.61 27.73
CA LEU A 11 26.41 -12.09 27.80
C LEU A 11 25.38 -10.97 27.99
N PHE A 12 25.74 -9.95 28.79
CA PHE A 12 24.87 -8.77 28.96
C PHE A 12 24.80 -7.90 27.71
N LEU A 13 25.90 -7.75 26.98
CA LEU A 13 25.89 -7.06 25.68
C LEU A 13 25.09 -7.83 24.60
N PHE A 14 25.11 -9.16 24.62
CA PHE A 14 24.26 -9.99 23.74
C PHE A 14 22.77 -9.85 24.04
N SER A 15 22.39 -9.66 25.30
CA SER A 15 20.98 -9.46 25.69
C SER A 15 20.42 -8.08 25.28
N LEU A 16 21.28 -7.08 25.03
CA LEU A 16 20.88 -5.77 24.52
C LEU A 16 20.74 -5.71 23.00
N ALA A 17 21.18 -6.74 22.29
CA ALA A 17 21.15 -6.81 20.83
C ALA A 17 19.85 -7.42 20.26
N TYR A 18 18.82 -7.68 21.04
CA TYR A 18 17.49 -7.98 20.52
C TYR A 18 16.89 -6.70 19.92
N ALA A 19 17.22 -6.44 18.65
CA ALA A 19 16.53 -5.43 17.87
C ALA A 19 15.04 -5.74 17.91
N GLN A 20 14.25 -4.85 18.48
CA GLN A 20 12.81 -5.00 18.56
C GLN A 20 12.26 -5.05 17.14
N GLN A 21 11.88 -6.24 16.69
CA GLN A 21 11.42 -6.45 15.33
C GLN A 21 10.07 -5.75 15.15
N ALA A 22 9.96 -4.86 14.15
CA ALA A 22 8.71 -4.18 13.87
C ALA A 22 7.59 -5.20 13.63
N LYS A 23 6.52 -5.11 14.41
CA LYS A 23 5.36 -5.99 14.28
C LYS A 23 4.53 -5.65 13.04
N TYR A 24 4.39 -4.34 12.76
CA TYR A 24 3.66 -3.80 11.61
C TYR A 24 4.54 -2.80 10.88
N VAL A 25 4.47 -2.82 9.54
CA VAL A 25 5.11 -1.86 8.67
C VAL A 25 4.05 -1.32 7.72
N PHE A 26 3.87 -0.01 7.70
CA PHE A 26 3.01 0.70 6.74
C PHE A 26 3.91 1.52 5.83
N TYR A 27 3.80 1.27 4.53
CA TYR A 27 4.57 1.97 3.51
C TYR A 27 3.62 2.77 2.62
N PHE A 28 3.66 4.09 2.72
CA PHE A 28 2.82 5.00 1.96
C PHE A 28 3.62 5.63 0.83
N ILE A 29 3.08 5.59 -0.38
CA ILE A 29 3.68 6.16 -1.58
C ILE A 29 2.74 7.23 -2.13
N GLY A 30 3.20 8.48 -2.18
CA GLY A 30 2.54 9.56 -2.89
C GLY A 30 3.12 9.68 -4.30
N ASP A 31 2.46 9.04 -5.28
CA ASP A 31 2.93 9.02 -6.67
C ASP A 31 2.80 10.43 -7.27
N GLY A 32 3.92 10.95 -7.78
CA GLY A 32 4.02 12.31 -8.31
C GLY A 32 3.79 13.42 -7.28
N MET A 33 3.72 13.10 -5.99
CA MET A 33 3.49 14.06 -4.91
C MET A 33 4.79 14.78 -4.55
N GLY A 34 4.95 16.00 -5.07
CA GLY A 34 6.07 16.87 -4.74
C GLY A 34 5.79 17.78 -3.53
N VAL A 35 6.80 18.55 -3.14
CA VAL A 35 6.73 19.49 -2.02
C VAL A 35 5.60 20.50 -2.20
N ASN A 36 5.37 20.97 -3.42
CA ASN A 36 4.32 21.96 -3.70
C ASN A 36 2.91 21.40 -3.48
N GLN A 37 2.65 20.14 -3.82
CA GLN A 37 1.37 19.49 -3.55
C GLN A 37 1.13 19.32 -2.05
N VAL A 38 2.15 18.98 -1.30
CA VAL A 38 2.09 18.88 0.18
C VAL A 38 1.78 20.25 0.78
N ASN A 39 2.58 21.27 0.47
CA ASN A 39 2.41 22.61 1.00
C ASN A 39 1.05 23.23 0.61
N GLY A 40 0.64 23.06 -0.66
CA GLY A 40 -0.67 23.54 -1.13
C GLY A 40 -1.83 22.87 -0.37
N THR A 41 -1.72 21.57 -0.08
CA THR A 41 -2.72 20.84 0.71
C THR A 41 -2.77 21.35 2.16
N GLU A 42 -1.62 21.60 2.78
CA GLU A 42 -1.55 22.11 4.15
C GLU A 42 -2.12 23.54 4.26
N MET A 43 -1.86 24.38 3.26
CA MET A 43 -2.46 25.72 3.17
C MET A 43 -3.98 25.66 2.97
N TYR A 44 -4.45 24.81 2.05
CA TYR A 44 -5.87 24.59 1.81
C TYR A 44 -6.61 24.12 3.07
N LEU A 45 -6.03 23.17 3.81
CA LEU A 45 -6.62 22.68 5.06
C LEU A 45 -6.64 23.73 6.17
N ALA A 46 -5.66 24.63 6.21
CA ALA A 46 -5.66 25.77 7.14
C ALA A 46 -6.76 26.78 6.80
N GLU A 47 -6.93 27.11 5.51
CA GLU A 47 -7.98 28.00 5.01
C GLU A 47 -9.38 27.46 5.31
N GLN A 48 -9.60 26.15 5.16
CA GLN A 48 -10.86 25.50 5.54
C GLN A 48 -11.25 25.70 7.02
N GLU A 49 -10.25 25.94 7.87
CA GLU A 49 -10.44 26.26 9.30
C GLU A 49 -10.43 27.76 9.58
N GLY A 50 -10.44 28.61 8.56
CA GLY A 50 -10.35 30.08 8.71
C GLY A 50 -9.00 30.56 9.29
N ARG A 51 -7.92 29.77 9.11
CA ARG A 51 -6.58 30.08 9.62
C ARG A 51 -5.64 30.51 8.51
N ILE A 52 -4.79 31.47 8.80
CA ILE A 52 -3.65 31.83 7.94
C ILE A 52 -2.50 30.86 8.25
N GLY A 53 -1.77 30.43 7.21
CA GLY A 53 -0.60 29.57 7.33
C GLY A 53 -0.86 28.13 6.86
N VAL A 54 -0.35 27.15 7.57
CA VAL A 54 -0.45 25.73 7.20
C VAL A 54 -1.08 24.91 8.32
N LYS A 55 -1.80 23.86 7.92
CA LYS A 55 -2.23 22.78 8.81
C LYS A 55 -1.41 21.52 8.47
N PRO A 56 -0.43 21.13 9.32
CA PRO A 56 0.45 20.02 9.03
C PRO A 56 -0.31 18.73 8.76
N LEU A 57 0.09 18.03 7.70
CA LEU A 57 -0.35 16.66 7.44
C LEU A 57 0.30 15.69 8.42
N LEU A 58 -0.31 14.52 8.63
CA LEU A 58 0.20 13.54 9.59
C LEU A 58 1.67 13.18 9.30
N PHE A 59 2.00 12.92 8.04
CA PHE A 59 3.35 12.48 7.66
C PHE A 59 4.37 13.62 7.67
N THR A 60 3.97 14.89 7.49
CA THR A 60 4.90 16.03 7.63
C THR A 60 5.30 16.28 9.08
N ALA A 61 4.57 15.71 10.03
CA ALA A 61 4.88 15.76 11.47
C ALA A 61 5.69 14.52 11.95
N PHE A 62 6.14 13.65 11.05
CA PHE A 62 6.98 12.51 11.45
C PHE A 62 8.36 12.99 11.94
N PRO A 63 8.94 12.30 12.94
CA PRO A 63 10.18 12.74 13.58
C PRO A 63 11.43 12.58 12.69
N ILE A 64 11.34 11.76 11.64
CA ILE A 64 12.45 11.46 10.73
C ILE A 64 12.07 11.89 9.32
N THR A 65 12.96 12.64 8.69
CA THR A 65 12.85 13.09 7.29
C THR A 65 14.10 12.70 6.53
N GLY A 66 13.95 12.37 5.24
CA GLY A 66 15.04 12.05 4.34
C GLY A 66 14.74 12.53 2.92
N PHE A 67 15.75 12.53 2.08
CA PHE A 67 15.66 12.86 0.66
C PHE A 67 16.20 11.71 -0.18
N ALA A 68 15.62 11.51 -1.36
CA ALA A 68 16.07 10.54 -2.32
C ALA A 68 16.14 11.16 -3.72
N THR A 69 17.06 10.69 -4.53
CA THR A 69 17.12 11.02 -5.96
C THR A 69 16.18 10.11 -6.72
N THR A 70 15.44 10.67 -7.69
CA THR A 70 14.35 9.97 -8.37
C THR A 70 14.62 9.57 -9.82
N PHE A 71 15.84 9.80 -10.37
CA PHE A 71 16.17 9.36 -11.72
C PHE A 71 16.16 7.81 -11.84
N SER A 72 15.74 7.30 -13.00
CA SER A 72 15.78 5.86 -13.31
C SER A 72 17.14 5.45 -13.86
N ALA A 73 17.36 4.16 -14.10
CA ALA A 73 18.60 3.70 -14.74
C ALA A 73 18.73 4.13 -16.21
N SER A 74 17.63 4.48 -16.87
CA SER A 74 17.61 4.83 -18.30
C SER A 74 17.26 6.29 -18.59
N ASN A 75 16.79 7.07 -17.59
CA ASN A 75 16.28 8.42 -17.83
C ASN A 75 16.45 9.30 -16.59
N SER A 76 16.74 10.60 -16.80
CA SER A 76 16.79 11.61 -15.75
C SER A 76 15.42 11.87 -15.10
N VAL A 77 14.33 11.61 -15.83
CA VAL A 77 12.95 11.62 -15.31
C VAL A 77 12.46 10.19 -15.22
N THR A 78 12.23 9.72 -14.00
CA THR A 78 11.67 8.38 -13.74
C THR A 78 10.18 8.31 -14.07
N ASP A 79 9.67 7.10 -14.28
CA ASP A 79 8.25 6.81 -14.24
C ASP A 79 7.87 6.06 -12.96
N SER A 80 6.58 5.83 -12.73
CA SER A 80 6.07 5.15 -11.52
C SER A 80 6.59 3.72 -11.40
N SER A 81 6.81 3.02 -12.53
CA SER A 81 7.29 1.63 -12.52
C SER A 81 8.76 1.54 -12.10
N ALA A 82 9.66 2.34 -12.69
CA ALA A 82 11.06 2.34 -12.32
C ALA A 82 11.28 2.87 -10.90
N ALA A 83 10.58 3.96 -10.52
CA ALA A 83 10.64 4.49 -9.16
C ALA A 83 10.09 3.49 -8.14
N GLY A 84 8.93 2.89 -8.43
CA GLY A 84 8.32 1.87 -7.57
C GLY A 84 9.20 0.63 -7.46
N THR A 85 9.82 0.17 -8.55
CA THR A 85 10.80 -0.93 -8.52
C THR A 85 11.97 -0.61 -7.59
N ALA A 86 12.51 0.62 -7.66
CA ALA A 86 13.58 1.03 -6.75
C ALA A 86 13.14 1.02 -5.28
N LEU A 87 11.91 1.46 -5.00
CA LEU A 87 11.32 1.41 -3.66
C LEU A 87 11.06 -0.04 -3.18
N ALA A 88 10.59 -0.91 -4.07
CA ALA A 88 10.26 -2.30 -3.74
C ALA A 88 11.48 -3.21 -3.61
N THR A 89 12.58 -2.93 -4.32
CA THR A 89 13.71 -3.85 -4.46
C THR A 89 15.06 -3.27 -4.04
N GLY A 90 15.15 -1.94 -3.86
CA GLY A 90 16.41 -1.23 -3.61
C GLY A 90 17.28 -1.06 -4.85
N LYS A 91 16.81 -1.43 -6.06
CA LYS A 91 17.57 -1.35 -7.32
C LYS A 91 16.88 -0.45 -8.34
N LYS A 92 17.66 0.45 -8.97
CA LYS A 92 17.17 1.23 -10.10
C LYS A 92 17.10 0.38 -11.37
N THR A 93 16.07 0.65 -12.17
CA THR A 93 15.81 -0.02 -13.45
C THR A 93 15.37 1.00 -14.52
N TYR A 94 15.13 0.54 -15.74
CA TYR A 94 14.62 1.35 -16.85
C TYR A 94 13.14 1.72 -16.68
N ASN A 95 12.73 2.85 -17.26
CA ASN A 95 11.32 3.25 -17.26
C ASN A 95 10.46 2.18 -17.93
N GLY A 96 9.32 1.85 -17.31
CA GLY A 96 8.42 0.81 -17.76
C GLY A 96 8.57 -0.53 -17.03
N ALA A 97 9.73 -0.85 -16.46
CA ALA A 97 9.97 -2.13 -15.81
C ALA A 97 9.17 -2.30 -14.50
N ILE A 98 8.58 -3.47 -14.31
CA ILE A 98 7.92 -3.91 -13.07
C ILE A 98 8.79 -4.95 -12.40
N SER A 99 9.52 -4.55 -11.37
CA SER A 99 10.43 -5.38 -10.54
C SER A 99 11.32 -6.33 -11.34
N MET A 100 11.91 -5.80 -12.42
CA MET A 100 12.95 -6.42 -13.22
C MET A 100 14.15 -5.48 -13.32
N ASP A 101 15.36 -6.03 -13.47
CA ASP A 101 16.57 -5.26 -13.72
C ASP A 101 16.71 -4.85 -15.20
N ASN A 102 17.85 -4.20 -15.55
CA ASN A 102 18.11 -3.76 -16.92
C ASN A 102 18.29 -4.92 -17.91
N GLU A 103 18.68 -6.08 -17.43
CA GLU A 103 18.83 -7.33 -18.17
C GLU A 103 17.56 -8.17 -18.20
N ARG A 104 16.45 -7.64 -17.64
CA ARG A 104 15.15 -8.31 -17.50
C ARG A 104 15.15 -9.52 -16.56
N ASN A 105 16.08 -9.58 -15.61
CA ASN A 105 16.01 -10.56 -14.54
C ASN A 105 15.01 -10.09 -13.47
N VAL A 106 14.32 -11.03 -12.87
CA VAL A 106 13.37 -10.78 -11.77
C VAL A 106 14.11 -10.27 -10.53
N LEU A 107 13.62 -9.16 -9.97
CA LEU A 107 14.11 -8.58 -8.72
C LEU A 107 13.13 -8.94 -7.59
N GLN A 108 13.63 -9.60 -6.57
CA GLN A 108 12.86 -9.90 -5.38
C GLN A 108 12.45 -8.63 -4.64
N THR A 109 11.17 -8.50 -4.32
CA THR A 109 10.61 -7.34 -3.61
C THR A 109 10.63 -7.51 -2.09
N VAL A 110 10.62 -6.40 -1.35
CA VAL A 110 10.48 -6.40 0.12
C VAL A 110 9.14 -7.02 0.57
N ALA A 111 8.08 -6.88 -0.23
CA ALA A 111 6.78 -7.46 0.05
C ALA A 111 6.81 -9.01 -0.07
N GLU A 112 7.46 -9.54 -1.09
CA GLU A 112 7.68 -10.98 -1.24
C GLU A 112 8.58 -11.54 -0.14
N GLN A 113 9.60 -10.79 0.28
CA GLN A 113 10.45 -11.18 1.42
C GLN A 113 9.64 -11.25 2.71
N ALA A 114 8.76 -10.26 2.95
CA ALA A 114 7.86 -10.26 4.09
C ALA A 114 6.91 -11.48 4.04
N LYS A 115 6.33 -11.78 2.89
CA LYS A 115 5.47 -12.94 2.71
C LYS A 115 6.20 -14.25 2.96
N ARG A 116 7.40 -14.42 2.42
CA ARG A 116 8.25 -15.62 2.65
C ARG A 116 8.65 -15.79 4.12
N SER A 117 8.77 -14.70 4.87
CA SER A 117 9.04 -14.75 6.31
C SER A 117 7.79 -15.01 7.17
N GLY A 118 6.68 -15.40 6.56
CA GLY A 118 5.42 -15.74 7.24
C GLY A 118 4.58 -14.53 7.66
N ARG A 119 4.90 -13.33 7.19
CA ARG A 119 4.10 -12.13 7.48
C ARG A 119 2.88 -12.03 6.57
N LYS A 120 1.83 -11.41 7.07
CA LYS A 120 0.70 -10.98 6.25
C LYS A 120 1.09 -9.77 5.42
N VAL A 121 0.73 -9.77 4.13
CA VAL A 121 1.02 -8.70 3.19
C VAL A 121 -0.27 -8.22 2.54
N GLY A 122 -0.46 -6.91 2.51
CA GLY A 122 -1.56 -6.26 1.81
C GLY A 122 -1.07 -5.11 0.94
N ILE A 123 -1.61 -5.00 -0.26
CA ILE A 123 -1.37 -3.92 -1.22
C ILE A 123 -2.67 -3.15 -1.42
N ALA A 124 -2.64 -1.85 -1.20
CA ALA A 124 -3.79 -0.98 -1.41
C ALA A 124 -3.39 0.24 -2.24
N THR A 125 -4.23 0.64 -3.17
CA THR A 125 -3.95 1.73 -4.10
C THR A 125 -5.21 2.53 -4.43
N SER A 126 -5.05 3.78 -4.82
CA SER A 126 -6.15 4.62 -5.34
C SER A 126 -6.39 4.44 -6.84
N VAL A 127 -5.53 3.71 -7.54
CA VAL A 127 -5.66 3.36 -8.96
C VAL A 127 -6.05 1.88 -9.12
N SER A 128 -6.00 1.33 -10.33
CA SER A 128 -6.23 -0.10 -10.55
C SER A 128 -5.14 -0.95 -9.89
N VAL A 129 -5.50 -2.17 -9.47
CA VAL A 129 -4.57 -3.08 -8.78
C VAL A 129 -3.42 -3.50 -9.70
N ASP A 130 -3.66 -3.60 -11.00
CA ASP A 130 -2.69 -3.90 -12.06
C ASP A 130 -1.89 -2.67 -12.54
N HIS A 131 -2.09 -1.49 -11.94
CA HIS A 131 -1.28 -0.31 -12.23
C HIS A 131 0.17 -0.48 -11.73
N ALA A 132 1.10 0.22 -12.39
CA ALA A 132 2.54 0.09 -12.12
C ALA A 132 2.92 0.25 -10.64
N THR A 133 2.38 1.25 -9.95
CA THR A 133 2.77 1.59 -8.57
C THR A 133 2.47 0.46 -7.56
N PRO A 134 1.28 -0.17 -7.53
CA PRO A 134 1.06 -1.35 -6.71
C PRO A 134 1.74 -2.61 -7.28
N ALA A 135 1.81 -2.75 -8.61
CA ALA A 135 2.33 -3.93 -9.30
C ALA A 135 3.79 -4.24 -8.97
N VAL A 136 4.64 -3.23 -8.80
CA VAL A 136 6.07 -3.42 -8.50
C VAL A 136 6.34 -4.17 -7.20
N PHE A 137 5.36 -4.35 -6.33
CA PHE A 137 5.53 -5.11 -5.10
C PHE A 137 5.22 -6.60 -5.25
N TYR A 138 4.48 -7.01 -6.34
CA TYR A 138 4.00 -8.38 -6.49
C TYR A 138 4.18 -8.98 -7.89
N ALA A 139 4.45 -8.16 -8.91
CA ALA A 139 4.54 -8.59 -10.31
C ALA A 139 5.94 -8.37 -10.88
N HIS A 140 6.27 -9.14 -11.95
CA HIS A 140 7.55 -9.07 -12.63
C HIS A 140 7.32 -9.08 -14.14
N GLN A 141 7.17 -7.89 -14.72
CA GLN A 141 6.89 -7.71 -16.14
C GLN A 141 7.84 -6.69 -16.77
N PRO A 142 8.25 -6.88 -18.03
CA PRO A 142 9.17 -5.98 -18.70
C PRO A 142 8.55 -4.63 -19.08
N ASP A 143 7.22 -4.53 -19.08
CA ASP A 143 6.49 -3.30 -19.44
C ASP A 143 5.24 -3.12 -18.55
N ARG A 144 5.09 -1.95 -17.96
CA ARG A 144 3.95 -1.54 -17.13
C ARG A 144 2.59 -1.57 -17.84
N ASN A 145 2.58 -1.59 -19.18
CA ASN A 145 1.36 -1.65 -19.97
C ASN A 145 0.83 -3.09 -20.14
N MET A 146 1.55 -4.08 -19.66
CA MET A 146 1.14 -5.49 -19.63
C MET A 146 0.16 -5.77 -18.49
N TYR A 147 -0.95 -5.03 -18.47
CA TYR A 147 -1.92 -5.06 -17.35
C TYR A 147 -2.49 -6.45 -17.08
N TYR A 148 -2.81 -7.21 -18.13
CA TYR A 148 -3.33 -8.57 -18.01
C TYR A 148 -2.30 -9.50 -17.38
N GLU A 149 -1.08 -9.47 -17.88
CA GLU A 149 0.03 -10.29 -17.40
C GLU A 149 0.42 -9.90 -15.95
N ILE A 150 0.40 -8.60 -15.64
CA ILE A 150 0.58 -8.09 -14.28
C ILE A 150 -0.51 -8.64 -13.35
N ALA A 151 -1.79 -8.62 -13.78
CA ALA A 151 -2.87 -9.17 -12.98
C ALA A 151 -2.69 -10.68 -12.72
N LEU A 152 -2.19 -11.44 -13.69
CA LEU A 152 -1.88 -12.88 -13.53
C LEU A 152 -0.70 -13.17 -12.59
N ASP A 153 0.13 -12.19 -12.28
CA ASP A 153 1.20 -12.35 -11.27
C ASP A 153 0.68 -12.22 -9.83
N LEU A 154 -0.47 -11.56 -9.63
CA LEU A 154 -1.09 -11.37 -8.31
C LEU A 154 -1.29 -12.69 -7.52
N PRO A 155 -1.92 -13.72 -8.06
CA PRO A 155 -2.10 -14.98 -7.35
C PRO A 155 -0.78 -15.71 -7.10
N LYS A 156 0.24 -15.54 -7.96
CA LYS A 156 1.58 -16.13 -7.78
C LYS A 156 2.31 -15.55 -6.57
N ALA A 157 2.20 -14.24 -6.36
CA ALA A 157 2.75 -13.58 -5.17
C ALA A 157 2.06 -14.03 -3.88
N GLY A 158 0.79 -14.42 -3.95
CA GLY A 158 0.04 -15.05 -2.87
C GLY A 158 -0.16 -14.16 -1.64
N PHE A 159 -0.18 -12.83 -1.79
CA PHE A 159 -0.41 -11.90 -0.69
C PHE A 159 -1.83 -12.03 -0.15
N ASP A 160 -2.07 -11.53 1.05
CA ASP A 160 -3.31 -11.79 1.77
C ASP A 160 -4.43 -10.81 1.40
N PHE A 161 -4.06 -9.62 0.94
CA PHE A 161 -5.03 -8.57 0.63
C PHE A 161 -4.57 -7.68 -0.52
N TYR A 162 -5.50 -7.41 -1.45
CA TYR A 162 -5.33 -6.40 -2.47
C TYR A 162 -6.54 -5.48 -2.50
N ALA A 163 -6.32 -4.18 -2.70
CA ALA A 163 -7.41 -3.22 -2.88
C ALA A 163 -7.05 -2.14 -3.89
N GLY A 164 -8.02 -1.78 -4.72
CA GLY A 164 -7.86 -0.74 -5.72
C GLY A 164 -9.17 -0.38 -6.41
N SER A 165 -9.09 0.45 -7.45
CA SER A 165 -10.29 0.82 -8.20
C SER A 165 -10.86 -0.33 -9.04
N GLY A 166 -10.02 -1.27 -9.47
CA GLY A 166 -10.40 -2.39 -10.32
C GLY A 166 -9.18 -2.98 -11.03
N PHE A 167 -9.41 -3.52 -12.22
CA PHE A 167 -8.39 -3.99 -13.16
C PHE A 167 -8.63 -3.33 -14.52
N LEU A 168 -7.57 -2.79 -15.16
CA LEU A 168 -7.71 -2.01 -16.40
C LEU A 168 -8.00 -2.89 -17.63
N LYS A 169 -7.30 -4.03 -17.72
CA LYS A 169 -7.45 -4.96 -18.84
C LYS A 169 -7.63 -6.39 -18.34
N PRO A 170 -8.77 -6.70 -17.67
CA PRO A 170 -8.95 -8.00 -17.02
C PRO A 170 -9.18 -9.16 -17.99
N ALA A 171 -9.35 -8.89 -19.29
CA ALA A 171 -9.63 -9.88 -20.34
C ALA A 171 -8.94 -9.54 -21.67
N THR A 172 -7.78 -8.85 -21.64
CA THR A 172 -7.09 -8.42 -22.86
C THR A 172 -5.59 -8.46 -22.67
N PHE A 173 -4.90 -9.27 -23.46
CA PHE A 173 -3.44 -9.34 -23.48
C PHE A 173 -2.80 -8.00 -23.87
N ALA A 174 -1.51 -7.81 -23.56
CA ALA A 174 -0.75 -6.62 -23.91
C ALA A 174 -0.73 -6.35 -25.43
N ASN A 175 -0.79 -7.38 -26.26
CA ASN A 175 -0.85 -7.28 -27.72
C ASN A 175 -2.25 -6.95 -28.27
N GLY A 176 -3.23 -6.67 -27.40
CA GLY A 176 -4.61 -6.31 -27.77
C GLY A 176 -5.54 -7.49 -28.09
N LYS A 177 -5.06 -8.73 -28.05
CA LYS A 177 -5.91 -9.91 -28.26
C LYS A 177 -6.79 -10.15 -27.03
N GLU A 178 -7.99 -10.66 -27.26
CA GLU A 178 -8.89 -11.11 -26.19
C GLU A 178 -8.29 -12.27 -25.41
N ALA A 179 -8.58 -12.30 -24.12
CA ALA A 179 -8.17 -13.33 -23.18
C ALA A 179 -9.35 -13.70 -22.27
N PRO A 180 -9.34 -14.88 -21.66
CA PRO A 180 -10.25 -15.18 -20.55
C PRO A 180 -10.08 -14.15 -19.44
N THR A 181 -11.19 -13.78 -18.77
CA THR A 181 -11.10 -12.84 -17.64
C THR A 181 -10.24 -13.41 -16.51
N VAL A 182 -9.49 -12.54 -15.83
CA VAL A 182 -8.58 -12.93 -14.71
C VAL A 182 -9.32 -13.35 -13.43
N PHE A 183 -10.60 -13.01 -13.28
CA PHE A 183 -11.34 -13.24 -12.04
C PHE A 183 -11.44 -14.71 -11.61
N PRO A 184 -11.74 -15.69 -12.49
CA PRO A 184 -11.72 -17.09 -12.12
C PRO A 184 -10.35 -17.56 -11.60
N VAL A 185 -9.24 -17.06 -12.17
CA VAL A 185 -7.89 -17.39 -11.73
C VAL A 185 -7.64 -16.92 -10.28
N PHE A 186 -8.20 -15.77 -9.91
CA PHE A 186 -8.12 -15.27 -8.54
C PHE A 186 -8.94 -16.13 -7.57
N GLU A 187 -10.15 -16.52 -7.96
CA GLU A 187 -11.03 -17.37 -7.16
C GLU A 187 -10.42 -18.76 -6.94
N GLU A 188 -9.87 -19.38 -7.98
CA GLU A 188 -9.14 -20.65 -7.93
C GLU A 188 -7.91 -20.57 -7.00
N ALA A 189 -7.26 -19.41 -6.92
CA ALA A 189 -6.16 -19.16 -5.99
C ALA A 189 -6.60 -18.86 -4.54
N GLY A 190 -7.92 -18.93 -4.27
CA GLY A 190 -8.53 -18.78 -2.95
C GLY A 190 -8.80 -17.33 -2.53
N TYR A 191 -8.88 -16.39 -3.49
CA TYR A 191 -9.28 -15.01 -3.19
C TYR A 191 -10.79 -14.85 -3.23
N ALA A 192 -11.36 -14.29 -2.16
CA ALA A 192 -12.71 -13.73 -2.20
C ALA A 192 -12.64 -12.35 -2.88
N ILE A 193 -13.45 -12.13 -3.91
CA ILE A 193 -13.53 -10.85 -4.60
C ILE A 193 -14.70 -10.05 -4.05
N ALA A 194 -14.41 -8.91 -3.44
CA ALA A 194 -15.40 -7.99 -2.90
C ALA A 194 -15.55 -6.78 -3.82
N ARG A 195 -16.80 -6.48 -4.23
CA ARG A 195 -17.17 -5.35 -5.10
C ARG A 195 -17.85 -4.26 -4.30
N GLY A 196 -17.06 -3.33 -3.78
CA GLY A 196 -17.51 -2.27 -2.90
C GLY A 196 -17.54 -2.67 -1.42
N LEU A 197 -17.80 -1.66 -0.58
CA LEU A 197 -17.66 -1.80 0.87
C LEU A 197 -18.67 -2.76 1.50
N ASP A 198 -19.91 -2.77 1.00
CA ASP A 198 -20.95 -3.60 1.59
C ASP A 198 -20.66 -5.09 1.34
N ASP A 199 -20.25 -5.44 0.11
CA ASP A 199 -19.83 -6.79 -0.24
C ASP A 199 -18.56 -7.21 0.52
N PHE A 200 -17.62 -6.26 0.70
CA PHE A 200 -16.45 -6.47 1.54
C PHE A 200 -16.84 -6.83 2.98
N LYS A 201 -17.76 -6.10 3.62
CA LYS A 201 -18.19 -6.37 5.00
C LYS A 201 -18.79 -7.78 5.16
N ILE A 202 -19.54 -8.24 4.16
CA ILE A 202 -20.13 -9.58 4.15
C ILE A 202 -19.05 -10.66 4.03
N LYS A 203 -18.14 -10.53 3.09
CA LYS A 203 -17.14 -11.56 2.74
C LYS A 203 -15.93 -11.58 3.68
N ALA A 204 -15.58 -10.43 4.25
CA ALA A 204 -14.32 -10.25 4.95
C ALA A 204 -14.13 -11.13 6.19
N ALA A 205 -15.21 -11.49 6.89
CA ALA A 205 -15.13 -12.32 8.10
C ALA A 205 -14.69 -13.77 7.81
N GLN A 206 -14.95 -14.27 6.59
CA GLN A 206 -14.72 -15.65 6.21
C GLN A 206 -13.55 -15.83 5.23
N ALA A 207 -13.08 -14.72 4.62
CA ALA A 207 -12.04 -14.78 3.59
C ALA A 207 -10.64 -14.91 4.19
N GLY A 208 -9.89 -15.93 3.78
CA GLY A 208 -8.47 -16.08 4.07
C GLY A 208 -7.60 -15.10 3.27
N LYS A 209 -7.97 -14.87 2.00
CA LYS A 209 -7.37 -13.90 1.07
C LYS A 209 -8.47 -13.08 0.40
N MET A 210 -8.20 -11.82 0.09
CA MET A 210 -9.24 -10.96 -0.48
C MET A 210 -8.70 -9.95 -1.48
N ILE A 211 -9.52 -9.69 -2.51
CA ILE A 211 -9.37 -8.58 -3.44
C ILE A 211 -10.59 -7.68 -3.29
N LEU A 212 -10.36 -6.41 -2.95
CA LEU A 212 -11.41 -5.39 -2.85
C LEU A 212 -11.29 -4.42 -4.01
N ILE A 213 -12.34 -4.32 -4.82
CA ILE A 213 -12.45 -3.37 -5.94
C ILE A 213 -13.75 -2.56 -5.85
N GLN A 214 -13.87 -1.53 -6.65
CA GLN A 214 -15.10 -0.74 -6.73
C GLN A 214 -16.30 -1.58 -7.19
N LYS A 215 -17.51 -1.07 -6.95
CA LYS A 215 -18.77 -1.65 -7.46
C LYS A 215 -18.74 -1.68 -8.99
N ASP A 216 -19.49 -2.62 -9.55
CA ASP A 216 -19.67 -2.72 -10.99
C ASP A 216 -20.23 -1.41 -11.57
N GLY A 217 -19.75 -1.04 -12.75
CA GLY A 217 -20.07 0.24 -13.39
C GLY A 217 -19.23 1.44 -12.99
N ALA A 218 -18.41 1.34 -11.90
CA ALA A 218 -17.43 2.36 -11.58
C ALA A 218 -16.19 2.27 -12.48
N SER A 219 -15.47 3.39 -12.64
CA SER A 219 -14.24 3.41 -13.42
C SER A 219 -13.17 2.50 -12.79
N PRO A 220 -12.59 1.56 -13.55
CA PRO A 220 -11.51 0.73 -13.01
C PRO A 220 -10.17 1.47 -12.90
N SER A 221 -10.02 2.66 -13.50
CA SER A 221 -8.73 3.35 -13.60
C SER A 221 -8.30 4.03 -12.29
N SER A 222 -9.25 4.60 -11.55
CA SER A 222 -8.96 5.28 -10.30
C SER A 222 -10.19 5.37 -9.39
N LEU A 223 -9.94 5.53 -8.10
CA LEU A 223 -10.96 5.95 -7.13
C LEU A 223 -11.31 7.43 -7.36
N PRO A 224 -12.53 7.87 -7.02
CA PRO A 224 -12.89 9.29 -7.05
C PRO A 224 -11.97 10.13 -6.16
N TYR A 225 -11.62 11.33 -6.60
CA TYR A 225 -10.84 12.27 -5.78
C TYR A 225 -11.59 12.67 -4.51
N ALA A 226 -10.85 12.94 -3.43
CA ALA A 226 -11.46 13.30 -2.16
C ALA A 226 -12.34 14.56 -2.25
N ILE A 227 -11.94 15.52 -3.10
CA ILE A 227 -12.65 16.77 -3.31
C ILE A 227 -13.98 16.60 -4.07
N ASP A 228 -14.09 15.56 -4.91
CA ASP A 228 -15.26 15.33 -5.78
C ASP A 228 -16.26 14.35 -5.16
N ARG A 229 -15.96 13.83 -3.97
CA ARG A 229 -16.76 12.76 -3.37
C ARG A 229 -18.03 13.27 -2.73
N LYS A 230 -19.11 12.56 -2.99
CA LYS A 230 -20.36 12.72 -2.23
C LYS A 230 -20.29 11.91 -0.94
N GLU A 231 -21.00 12.39 0.08
CA GLU A 231 -21.12 11.68 1.34
C GLU A 231 -21.68 10.26 1.11
N GLY A 232 -20.99 9.23 1.61
CA GLY A 232 -21.36 7.82 1.41
C GLY A 232 -20.69 7.11 0.22
N GLU A 233 -19.92 7.81 -0.64
CA GLU A 233 -19.13 7.16 -1.68
C GLU A 233 -17.84 6.49 -1.16
N LEU A 234 -17.44 5.46 -1.83
CA LEU A 234 -16.52 4.36 -1.50
C LEU A 234 -15.18 4.67 -0.81
N VAL A 235 -14.82 5.89 -0.63
CA VAL A 235 -13.57 6.23 0.05
C VAL A 235 -13.60 6.00 1.55
N ASN A 236 -14.75 5.94 2.10
CA ASN A 236 -14.92 5.40 3.44
C ASN A 236 -14.45 3.92 3.52
N GLY A 237 -14.28 3.21 2.39
CA GLY A 237 -13.73 1.86 2.37
C GLY A 237 -12.36 1.75 3.03
N TYR A 238 -11.42 2.61 2.67
CA TYR A 238 -10.09 2.58 3.30
C TYR A 238 -10.10 3.12 4.73
N LYS A 239 -10.92 4.14 5.02
CA LYS A 239 -11.07 4.65 6.38
C LYS A 239 -11.73 3.61 7.29
N HIS A 240 -12.73 2.88 6.80
CA HIS A 240 -13.35 1.78 7.53
C HIS A 240 -12.47 0.54 7.61
N LEU A 241 -11.70 0.20 6.57
CA LEU A 241 -10.70 -0.86 6.61
C LEU A 241 -9.65 -0.61 7.71
N LEU A 242 -9.22 0.63 7.85
CA LEU A 242 -8.26 1.02 8.88
C LEU A 242 -8.90 1.17 10.28
N CYS A 243 -10.20 1.50 10.37
CA CYS A 243 -10.90 1.69 11.64
C CYS A 243 -11.61 0.42 12.17
N ASP A 244 -12.20 -0.38 11.29
CA ASP A 244 -13.10 -1.49 11.71
C ASP A 244 -12.41 -2.85 11.83
N ARG A 245 -11.22 -3.05 11.26
CA ARG A 245 -10.48 -4.30 11.43
C ARG A 245 -9.31 -4.16 12.39
N LYS A 246 -9.52 -4.68 13.59
CA LYS A 246 -8.45 -4.90 14.57
C LYS A 246 -7.33 -5.82 14.04
N GLU A 247 -7.56 -6.56 12.97
CA GLU A 247 -6.63 -7.56 12.41
C GLU A 247 -5.78 -7.07 11.25
N VAL A 248 -6.22 -6.09 10.44
CA VAL A 248 -5.41 -5.48 9.36
C VAL A 248 -4.52 -4.37 9.93
N VAL A 249 -4.98 -3.71 11.00
CA VAL A 249 -4.22 -2.74 11.80
C VAL A 249 -4.31 -3.14 13.27
N SER A 250 -3.82 -4.31 13.61
CA SER A 250 -3.58 -4.61 15.00
C SER A 250 -2.30 -3.89 15.41
N ALA A 251 -2.41 -2.58 15.62
CA ALA A 251 -1.40 -1.89 16.40
C ALA A 251 -1.48 -2.46 17.82
N SER A 252 -0.38 -2.94 18.33
CA SER A 252 -0.25 -3.44 19.69
C SER A 252 -0.53 -2.36 20.75
N ASP A 253 -0.87 -1.16 20.35
CA ASP A 253 -1.33 -0.08 21.21
C ASP A 253 -2.36 0.84 20.52
N GLN A 254 -3.53 0.29 20.23
CA GLN A 254 -4.67 1.07 19.73
C GLN A 254 -5.03 2.22 20.67
N ARG A 255 -4.81 2.09 21.97
CA ARG A 255 -5.10 3.13 22.96
C ARG A 255 -4.20 4.34 22.78
N HIS A 256 -2.95 4.14 22.41
CA HIS A 256 -2.01 5.24 22.18
C HIS A 256 -2.27 5.95 20.86
N THR A 257 -2.51 5.19 19.79
CA THR A 257 -2.80 5.73 18.45
C THR A 257 -4.17 6.41 18.40
N GLN A 258 -5.21 5.85 19.01
CA GLN A 258 -6.51 6.51 19.16
C GLN A 258 -6.45 7.75 20.05
N ARG A 259 -5.66 7.75 21.13
CA ARG A 259 -5.46 8.96 21.95
C ARG A 259 -4.77 10.09 21.18
N ILE A 260 -3.81 9.76 20.31
CA ILE A 260 -3.14 10.75 19.47
C ILE A 260 -4.09 11.26 18.37
N GLN A 261 -4.85 10.39 17.73
CA GLN A 261 -5.84 10.77 16.72
C GLN A 261 -7.00 11.56 17.32
N ASN A 262 -7.58 11.13 18.43
CA ASN A 262 -8.69 11.83 19.08
C ASN A 262 -8.27 13.17 19.72
N ARG A 263 -7.01 13.29 20.19
CA ARG A 263 -6.50 14.57 20.69
C ARG A 263 -6.13 15.59 19.60
N LYS A 264 -5.71 15.13 18.41
CA LYS A 264 -5.25 16.02 17.33
C LYS A 264 -6.30 16.32 16.26
N PHE A 265 -7.29 15.47 16.06
CA PHE A 265 -8.20 15.58 14.91
C PHE A 265 -9.69 15.65 15.26
N GLY A 266 -10.08 15.58 16.52
CA GLY A 266 -11.48 15.85 16.96
C GLY A 266 -12.58 15.11 16.22
N THR A 267 -12.27 14.00 15.55
CA THR A 267 -13.27 13.23 14.81
C THR A 267 -13.36 11.83 15.40
N ALA A 268 -14.38 11.61 16.23
CA ALA A 268 -14.87 10.27 16.52
C ALA A 268 -15.27 9.59 15.20
N CYS A 269 -14.98 8.29 15.04
CA CYS A 269 -15.59 7.49 13.98
C CYS A 269 -17.11 7.61 14.13
N PRO A 270 -17.87 8.03 13.12
CA PRO A 270 -19.32 8.11 13.22
C PRO A 270 -19.87 6.69 13.39
N GLY A 271 -20.51 6.39 14.49
CA GLY A 271 -21.23 5.12 14.67
C GLY A 271 -21.07 4.37 15.98
N ARG A 272 -20.53 4.94 17.05
CA ARG A 272 -20.70 4.36 18.39
C ARG A 272 -21.41 5.34 19.31
N SER A 273 -22.68 5.08 19.55
CA SER A 273 -23.34 5.45 20.81
C SER A 273 -22.72 4.54 21.88
N GLU A 274 -22.06 5.11 22.87
CA GLU A 274 -21.72 4.40 24.09
C GLU A 274 -22.99 4.09 24.87
N PRO A 275 -23.05 2.94 25.60
CA PRO A 275 -24.13 2.66 26.49
C PRO A 275 -24.12 3.55 27.74
#